data_989b5891352b0a7be5e01be7350f52f6
#
_entry.id   989b5891352b0a7be5e01be7350f52f6
#
_cell.length_a   1.000
_cell.length_b   1.000
_cell.length_c   1.000
_cell.angle_alpha   90.00
_cell.angle_beta   90.00
_cell.angle_gamma   90.00
#
_symmetry.space_group_name_H-M   'P 1'
#
loop_
_entity.id
_entity.type
_entity.pdbx_description
1 polymer ?
#
loop_
_entity_poly.entity_id
_entity_poly.type
_entity_poly.pdbx_seq_one_letter_code
_entity_poly.pdbx_strand_id
1 'polypeptide(L)'
;KRAGQHVDNAARKFFSAFIKAVDGTEQWIPLGSFKEQYGELLDRLGAMGVGVVVCSCVYIDGRLFPGTPEEYLAFNDVIRGHASRRGIPYVDMWQMFKSEVETNGWGHAYNKDHFHPNGTGYGLMAEAIVLAIHEEQHLIEEAR
;
A
#
# COMPACT_ATOMS: atom_id res chain seq x y z
N LYS A 1 5.27 -27.36 -13.75
CA LYS A 1 5.41 -25.93 -13.33
C LYS A 1 4.61 -25.59 -12.04
N ARG A 2 3.43 -26.20 -11.75
CA ARG A 2 2.66 -25.94 -10.52
C ARG A 2 3.29 -26.52 -9.25
N ALA A 3 3.92 -27.68 -9.31
CA ALA A 3 4.53 -28.33 -8.15
C ALA A 3 5.70 -27.51 -7.55
N GLY A 4 6.55 -26.93 -8.35
CA GLY A 4 7.66 -26.08 -7.90
C GLY A 4 7.21 -24.84 -7.16
N GLN A 5 6.04 -24.29 -7.49
CA GLN A 5 5.48 -23.09 -6.90
C GLN A 5 4.95 -23.32 -5.47
N HIS A 6 4.35 -24.50 -5.23
CA HIS A 6 3.90 -24.87 -3.88
C HIS A 6 5.07 -25.09 -2.92
N VAL A 7 6.19 -25.64 -3.44
CA VAL A 7 7.42 -25.84 -2.66
C VAL A 7 8.05 -24.48 -2.31
N ASP A 8 8.10 -23.56 -3.26
CA ASP A 8 8.66 -22.20 -3.04
C ASP A 8 7.83 -21.43 -1.99
N ASN A 9 6.50 -21.46 -2.10
CA ASN A 9 5.62 -20.82 -1.13
C ASN A 9 5.67 -21.47 0.26
N ALA A 10 5.82 -22.79 0.35
CA ALA A 10 5.98 -23.47 1.62
C ALA A 10 7.33 -23.15 2.28
N ALA A 11 8.40 -23.09 1.49
CA ALA A 11 9.72 -22.68 1.97
C ALA A 11 9.70 -21.22 2.46
N ARG A 12 9.10 -20.30 1.72
CA ARG A 12 8.94 -18.89 2.13
C ARG A 12 8.19 -18.76 3.45
N LYS A 13 7.07 -19.46 3.62
CA LYS A 13 6.30 -19.46 4.88
C LYS A 13 7.15 -19.94 6.05
N PHE A 14 7.89 -21.03 5.86
CA PHE A 14 8.74 -21.58 6.90
C PHE A 14 9.87 -20.63 7.27
N PHE A 15 10.59 -20.10 6.28
CA PHE A 15 11.70 -19.17 6.52
C PHE A 15 11.21 -17.84 7.11
N SER A 16 10.10 -17.27 6.63
CA SER A 16 9.53 -16.04 7.21
C SER A 16 9.10 -16.23 8.66
N ALA A 17 8.44 -17.34 8.99
CA ALA A 17 8.07 -17.65 10.36
C ALA A 17 9.29 -17.90 11.25
N PHE A 18 10.33 -18.55 10.74
CA PHE A 18 11.59 -18.79 11.45
C PHE A 18 12.34 -17.48 11.71
N ILE A 19 12.52 -16.64 10.72
CA ILE A 19 13.18 -15.33 10.87
C ILE A 19 12.45 -14.48 11.89
N LYS A 20 11.11 -14.40 11.79
CA LYS A 20 10.29 -13.66 12.75
C LYS A 20 10.44 -14.18 14.19
N ALA A 21 10.58 -15.48 14.37
CA ALA A 21 10.75 -16.11 15.69
C ALA A 21 12.15 -15.89 16.30
N VAL A 22 13.19 -15.74 15.45
CA VAL A 22 14.59 -15.60 15.87
C VAL A 22 15.02 -14.15 16.00
N ASP A 23 14.73 -13.31 15.01
CA ASP A 23 15.23 -11.92 14.94
C ASP A 23 14.18 -10.87 15.31
N GLY A 24 12.92 -11.26 15.45
CA GLY A 24 11.81 -10.33 15.52
C GLY A 24 11.58 -9.65 14.17
N THR A 25 10.56 -8.81 14.08
CA THR A 25 10.37 -7.90 12.93
C THR A 25 10.87 -6.53 13.35
N GLU A 26 12.14 -6.21 13.09
CA GLU A 26 12.55 -4.82 13.14
C GLU A 26 11.99 -4.10 11.91
N GLN A 27 11.19 -3.10 12.14
CA GLN A 27 10.75 -2.19 11.09
C GLN A 27 11.98 -1.43 10.58
N TRP A 28 12.17 -1.37 9.27
CA TRP A 28 13.26 -0.58 8.68
C TRP A 28 13.19 0.89 9.08
N ILE A 29 11.97 1.39 9.26
CA ILE A 29 11.70 2.73 9.79
C ILE A 29 10.67 2.58 10.91
N PRO A 30 10.98 2.98 12.15
CA PRO A 30 10.00 2.99 13.23
C PRO A 30 8.77 3.84 12.86
N LEU A 31 7.58 3.38 13.19
CA LEU A 31 6.32 4.04 12.82
C LEU A 31 6.26 5.51 13.28
N GLY A 32 6.83 5.82 14.44
CA GLY A 32 6.93 7.20 14.95
C GLY A 32 7.78 8.09 14.03
N SER A 33 8.97 7.62 13.66
CA SER A 33 9.86 8.35 12.73
C SER A 33 9.23 8.50 11.34
N PHE A 34 8.54 7.46 10.85
CA PHE A 34 7.80 7.57 9.60
C PHE A 34 6.73 8.66 9.67
N LYS A 35 5.94 8.68 10.75
CA LYS A 35 4.89 9.68 10.96
C LYS A 35 5.44 11.11 10.90
N GLU A 36 6.57 11.37 11.55
CA GLU A 36 7.20 12.70 11.56
C GLU A 36 7.72 13.08 10.17
N GLN A 37 8.57 12.22 9.59
CA GLN A 37 9.21 12.48 8.29
C GLN A 37 8.18 12.58 7.14
N TYR A 38 7.15 11.74 7.18
CA TYR A 38 6.09 11.79 6.18
C TYR A 38 5.28 13.09 6.28
N GLY A 39 5.01 13.56 7.50
CA GLY A 39 4.39 14.86 7.73
C GLY A 39 5.23 16.01 7.18
N GLU A 40 6.54 16.04 7.48
CA GLU A 40 7.46 17.05 6.95
C GLU A 40 7.53 17.03 5.42
N LEU A 41 7.55 15.83 4.81
CA LEU A 41 7.53 15.69 3.35
C LEU A 41 6.30 16.37 2.74
N LEU A 42 5.12 16.08 3.28
CA LEU A 42 3.88 16.67 2.77
C LEU A 42 3.83 18.19 2.97
N ASP A 43 4.35 18.70 4.08
CA ASP A 43 4.44 20.15 4.34
C ASP A 43 5.37 20.84 3.33
N ARG A 44 6.51 20.21 3.00
CA ARG A 44 7.44 20.71 1.96
C ARG A 44 6.79 20.71 0.58
N LEU A 45 6.09 19.65 0.21
CA LEU A 45 5.38 19.56 -1.08
C LEU A 45 4.30 20.64 -1.17
N GLY A 46 3.52 20.83 -0.09
CA GLY A 46 2.52 21.91 -0.01
C GLY A 46 3.14 23.30 -0.16
N ALA A 47 4.29 23.56 0.46
CA ALA A 47 5.01 24.81 0.33
C ALA A 47 5.53 25.10 -1.09
N MET A 48 5.75 24.06 -1.88
CA MET A 48 6.11 24.16 -3.30
C MET A 48 4.93 24.47 -4.22
N GLY A 49 3.69 24.44 -3.71
CA GLY A 49 2.46 24.67 -4.48
C GLY A 49 2.16 23.58 -5.51
N VAL A 50 2.66 22.36 -5.30
CA VAL A 50 2.39 21.21 -6.17
C VAL A 50 1.14 20.46 -5.68
N GLY A 51 0.31 19.95 -6.59
CA GLY A 51 -0.78 19.04 -6.28
C GLY A 51 -0.20 17.71 -5.78
N VAL A 52 -0.81 17.15 -4.74
CA VAL A 52 -0.37 15.90 -4.11
C VAL A 52 -1.55 14.95 -4.00
N VAL A 53 -1.37 13.72 -4.42
CA VAL A 53 -2.26 12.59 -4.12
C VAL A 53 -1.44 11.57 -3.34
N VAL A 54 -1.97 11.05 -2.26
CA VAL A 54 -1.29 10.01 -1.48
C VAL A 54 -2.03 8.68 -1.58
N CYS A 55 -1.27 7.59 -1.57
CA CYS A 55 -1.80 6.23 -1.66
C CYS A 55 -1.42 5.44 -0.42
N SER A 56 -2.29 4.54 0.02
CA SER A 56 -1.92 3.53 1.00
C SER A 56 -0.97 2.48 0.41
N CYS A 57 -0.31 1.70 1.27
CA CYS A 57 0.30 0.44 0.87
C CYS A 57 -0.75 -0.49 0.27
N VAL A 58 -0.36 -1.33 -0.66
CA VAL A 58 -1.24 -2.35 -1.25
C VAL A 58 -1.50 -3.51 -0.29
N TYR A 59 -2.61 -4.24 -0.49
CA TYR A 59 -2.92 -5.46 0.25
C TYR A 59 -1.85 -6.53 -0.01
N ILE A 60 -1.46 -7.28 1.01
CA ILE A 60 -0.40 -8.29 0.94
C ILE A 60 -0.85 -9.61 1.58
N ASP A 61 -0.37 -10.73 1.05
CA ASP A 61 -0.71 -12.06 1.57
C ASP A 61 0.02 -12.36 2.90
N GLY A 62 -0.68 -12.18 4.02
CA GLY A 62 -0.15 -12.46 5.35
C GLY A 62 0.26 -13.92 5.58
N ARG A 63 -0.16 -14.85 4.71
CA ARG A 63 0.32 -16.24 4.75
C ARG A 63 1.73 -16.39 4.21
N LEU A 64 2.15 -15.51 3.31
CA LEU A 64 3.49 -15.46 2.74
C LEU A 64 4.38 -14.45 3.48
N PHE A 65 3.78 -13.41 4.06
CA PHE A 65 4.44 -12.31 4.77
C PHE A 65 3.80 -12.12 6.15
N PRO A 66 4.04 -13.04 7.12
CA PRO A 66 3.41 -12.96 8.45
C PRO A 66 3.78 -11.66 9.18
N GLY A 67 2.76 -10.96 9.70
CA GLY A 67 2.92 -9.70 10.43
C GLY A 67 2.99 -8.45 9.56
N THR A 68 3.33 -8.57 8.28
CA THR A 68 3.41 -7.42 7.36
C THR A 68 2.06 -6.77 7.11
N PRO A 69 0.91 -7.48 7.00
CA PRO A 69 -0.39 -6.84 6.87
C PRO A 69 -0.71 -5.87 8.02
N GLU A 70 -0.43 -6.26 9.26
CA GLU A 70 -0.69 -5.45 10.43
C GLU A 70 0.20 -4.20 10.45
N GLU A 71 1.47 -4.35 10.08
CA GLU A 71 2.40 -3.23 9.94
C GLU A 71 1.94 -2.26 8.84
N TYR A 72 1.57 -2.77 7.66
CA TYR A 72 1.08 -1.92 6.57
C TYR A 72 -0.20 -1.17 6.95
N LEU A 73 -1.10 -1.77 7.68
CA LEU A 73 -2.29 -1.08 8.19
C LEU A 73 -1.92 0.07 9.12
N ALA A 74 -0.94 -0.11 10.01
CA ALA A 74 -0.46 0.95 10.88
C ALA A 74 0.16 2.12 10.08
N PHE A 75 0.95 1.84 9.05
CA PHE A 75 1.47 2.86 8.13
C PHE A 75 0.34 3.54 7.35
N ASN A 76 -0.64 2.78 6.86
CA ASN A 76 -1.79 3.32 6.13
C ASN A 76 -2.63 4.28 6.99
N ASP A 77 -2.79 3.99 8.28
CA ASP A 77 -3.47 4.89 9.20
C ASP A 77 -2.71 6.22 9.39
N VAL A 78 -1.39 6.16 9.44
CA VAL A 78 -0.54 7.37 9.46
C VAL A 78 -0.72 8.18 8.18
N ILE A 79 -0.62 7.54 7.01
CA ILE A 79 -0.77 8.19 5.69
C ILE A 79 -2.15 8.85 5.60
N ARG A 80 -3.21 8.09 5.89
CA ARG A 80 -4.60 8.58 5.87
C ARG A 80 -4.80 9.75 6.83
N GLY A 81 -4.25 9.66 8.04
CA GLY A 81 -4.33 10.73 9.03
C GLY A 81 -3.63 12.01 8.59
N HIS A 82 -2.49 11.93 7.91
CA HIS A 82 -1.82 13.10 7.34
C HIS A 82 -2.59 13.70 6.15
N ALA A 83 -3.13 12.86 5.27
CA ALA A 83 -3.94 13.29 4.13
C ALA A 83 -5.19 14.04 4.60
N SER A 84 -5.96 13.44 5.51
CA SER A 84 -7.18 14.04 6.04
C SER A 84 -6.96 15.41 6.70
N ARG A 85 -5.89 15.54 7.50
CA ARG A 85 -5.59 16.84 8.17
C ARG A 85 -5.19 17.96 7.21
N ARG A 86 -4.71 17.62 6.02
CA ARG A 86 -4.22 18.57 5.00
C ARG A 86 -5.19 18.74 3.83
N GLY A 87 -6.31 18.01 3.82
CA GLY A 87 -7.22 18.00 2.66
C GLY A 87 -6.59 17.40 1.41
N ILE A 88 -5.60 16.52 1.56
CA ILE A 88 -4.93 15.85 0.44
C ILE A 88 -5.75 14.62 0.02
N PRO A 89 -6.04 14.43 -1.29
CA PRO A 89 -6.69 13.23 -1.79
C PRO A 89 -5.96 11.95 -1.38
N TYR A 90 -6.71 10.97 -0.89
CA TYR A 90 -6.21 9.69 -0.42
C TYR A 90 -6.80 8.55 -1.23
N VAL A 91 -5.96 7.72 -1.84
CA VAL A 91 -6.36 6.51 -2.56
C VAL A 91 -6.12 5.30 -1.69
N ASP A 92 -7.18 4.60 -1.30
CA ASP A 92 -7.10 3.38 -0.49
C ASP A 92 -6.76 2.16 -1.35
N MET A 93 -5.48 2.05 -1.72
CA MET A 93 -4.95 0.90 -2.48
C MET A 93 -5.13 -0.41 -1.72
N TRP A 94 -5.04 -0.38 -0.37
CA TRP A 94 -5.22 -1.56 0.45
C TRP A 94 -6.61 -2.17 0.25
N GLN A 95 -7.65 -1.35 0.40
CA GLN A 95 -9.02 -1.82 0.28
C GLN A 95 -9.35 -2.24 -1.15
N MET A 96 -8.87 -1.48 -2.14
CA MET A 96 -9.04 -1.80 -3.56
C MET A 96 -8.45 -3.17 -3.91
N PHE A 97 -7.20 -3.42 -3.55
CA PHE A 97 -6.54 -4.70 -3.84
C PHE A 97 -7.11 -5.85 -3.01
N LYS A 98 -7.54 -5.58 -1.77
CA LYS A 98 -8.23 -6.59 -0.95
C LYS A 98 -9.52 -7.05 -1.62
N SER A 99 -10.37 -6.12 -2.04
CA SER A 99 -11.61 -6.43 -2.76
C SER A 99 -11.36 -7.17 -4.07
N GLU A 100 -10.31 -6.79 -4.80
CA GLU A 100 -9.90 -7.45 -6.03
C GLU A 100 -9.49 -8.90 -5.79
N VAL A 101 -8.69 -9.15 -4.77
CA VAL A 101 -8.27 -10.52 -4.39
C VAL A 101 -9.45 -11.36 -3.92
N GLU A 102 -10.36 -10.79 -3.14
CA GLU A 102 -11.56 -11.48 -2.65
C GLU A 102 -12.51 -11.87 -3.79
N THR A 103 -12.59 -11.05 -4.83
CA THR A 103 -13.48 -11.28 -5.99
C THR A 103 -12.85 -12.17 -7.04
N ASN A 104 -11.61 -11.91 -7.44
CA ASN A 104 -10.97 -12.49 -8.62
C ASN A 104 -9.75 -13.36 -8.28
N GLY A 105 -9.34 -13.40 -7.01
CA GLY A 105 -8.17 -14.14 -6.53
C GLY A 105 -6.84 -13.43 -6.81
N TRP A 106 -5.79 -13.88 -6.12
CA TRP A 106 -4.47 -13.25 -6.15
C TRP A 106 -3.89 -13.09 -7.55
N GLY A 107 -4.05 -14.10 -8.41
CA GLY A 107 -3.43 -14.11 -9.75
C GLY A 107 -3.99 -13.07 -10.72
N HIS A 108 -5.10 -12.42 -10.40
CA HIS A 108 -5.68 -11.40 -11.26
C HIS A 108 -4.89 -10.10 -11.23
N ALA A 109 -4.55 -9.60 -10.04
CA ALA A 109 -3.88 -8.32 -9.85
C ALA A 109 -2.42 -8.43 -9.39
N TYR A 110 -1.95 -9.61 -8.97
CA TYR A 110 -0.61 -9.83 -8.46
C TYR A 110 0.21 -10.82 -9.28
N ASN A 111 1.53 -10.68 -9.20
CA ASN A 111 2.46 -11.73 -9.58
C ASN A 111 2.35 -12.91 -8.60
N LYS A 112 3.06 -14.01 -8.90
CA LYS A 112 3.00 -15.26 -8.13
C LYS A 112 3.49 -15.12 -6.68
N ASP A 113 4.19 -14.06 -6.35
CA ASP A 113 4.71 -13.78 -5.01
C ASP A 113 3.66 -13.15 -4.08
N HIS A 114 2.48 -12.75 -4.59
CA HIS A 114 1.41 -12.09 -3.87
C HIS A 114 1.88 -10.82 -3.12
N PHE A 115 2.90 -10.18 -3.70
CA PHE A 115 3.52 -8.96 -3.19
C PHE A 115 3.56 -7.87 -4.25
N HIS A 116 4.12 -8.18 -5.41
CA HIS A 116 4.24 -7.22 -6.50
C HIS A 116 3.01 -7.29 -7.41
N PRO A 117 2.32 -6.16 -7.64
CA PRO A 117 1.24 -6.10 -8.64
C PRO A 117 1.75 -6.55 -10.02
N ASN A 118 0.88 -7.18 -10.79
CA ASN A 118 1.12 -7.48 -12.20
C ASN A 118 0.59 -6.34 -13.10
N GLY A 119 0.57 -6.55 -14.42
CA GLY A 119 0.08 -5.53 -15.35
C GLY A 119 -1.35 -5.06 -15.08
N THR A 120 -2.27 -5.97 -14.69
CA THR A 120 -3.64 -5.63 -14.29
C THR A 120 -3.63 -4.81 -13.00
N GLY A 121 -2.86 -5.24 -12.00
CA GLY A 121 -2.76 -4.52 -10.73
C GLY A 121 -2.22 -3.10 -10.90
N TYR A 122 -1.20 -2.90 -11.74
CA TYR A 122 -0.72 -1.56 -12.05
C TYR A 122 -1.74 -0.73 -12.83
N GLY A 123 -2.55 -1.34 -13.70
CA GLY A 123 -3.67 -0.67 -14.37
C GLY A 123 -4.69 -0.14 -13.36
N LEU A 124 -5.13 -0.97 -12.42
CA LEU A 124 -6.03 -0.57 -11.33
C LEU A 124 -5.47 0.60 -10.50
N MET A 125 -4.17 0.55 -10.15
CA MET A 125 -3.53 1.66 -9.43
C MET A 125 -3.56 2.95 -10.24
N ALA A 126 -3.21 2.89 -11.52
CA ALA A 126 -3.20 4.05 -12.39
C ALA A 126 -4.59 4.68 -12.53
N GLU A 127 -5.62 3.87 -12.75
CA GLU A 127 -7.01 4.33 -12.83
C GLU A 127 -7.45 5.03 -11.55
N ALA A 128 -7.19 4.43 -10.39
CA ALA A 128 -7.55 5.01 -9.09
C ALA A 128 -6.85 6.35 -8.82
N ILE A 129 -5.58 6.47 -9.19
CA ILE A 129 -4.82 7.73 -9.04
C ILE A 129 -5.36 8.80 -9.99
N VAL A 130 -5.63 8.45 -11.25
CA VAL A 130 -6.18 9.40 -12.24
C VAL A 130 -7.55 9.92 -11.80
N LEU A 131 -8.42 9.05 -11.29
CA LEU A 131 -9.73 9.46 -10.75
C LEU A 131 -9.56 10.44 -9.59
N ALA A 132 -8.67 10.16 -8.63
CA ALA A 132 -8.43 11.05 -7.51
C ALA A 132 -7.90 12.43 -7.94
N ILE A 133 -7.06 12.48 -8.98
CA ILE A 133 -6.56 13.76 -9.55
C ILE A 133 -7.70 14.53 -10.20
N HIS A 134 -8.58 13.89 -10.95
CA HIS A 134 -9.70 14.56 -11.62
C HIS A 134 -10.73 15.09 -10.62
N GLU A 135 -11.05 14.32 -9.58
CA GLU A 135 -11.96 14.75 -8.51
C GLU A 135 -11.43 16.02 -7.81
N GLU A 136 -10.13 16.06 -7.51
CA GLU A 136 -9.51 17.25 -6.90
C GLU A 136 -9.59 18.48 -7.83
N GLN A 137 -9.29 18.30 -9.11
CA GLN A 137 -9.37 19.40 -10.09
C GLN A 137 -10.78 19.97 -10.19
N HIS A 138 -11.79 19.11 -10.21
CA HIS A 138 -13.20 19.52 -10.27
C HIS A 138 -13.60 20.35 -9.04
N LEU A 139 -13.20 19.91 -7.84
CA LEU A 139 -13.47 20.64 -6.60
C LEU A 139 -12.81 22.03 -6.57
N ILE A 140 -11.61 22.16 -7.13
CA ILE A 140 -10.90 23.44 -7.22
C ILE A 140 -11.61 24.39 -8.22
N GLU A 141 -12.14 23.87 -9.32
CA GLU A 141 -12.86 24.66 -10.31
C GLU A 141 -14.21 25.15 -9.78
N GLU A 142 -14.94 24.32 -9.03
CA GLU A 142 -16.22 24.70 -8.42
C GLU A 142 -16.08 25.74 -7.28
N ALA A 143 -14.91 25.80 -6.64
CA ALA A 143 -14.62 26.73 -5.55
C ALA A 143 -14.15 28.14 -6.02
N ARG A 144 -14.01 28.36 -7.32
CA ARG A 144 -13.57 29.65 -7.94
C ARG A 144 -14.74 30.45 -8.44
#